data_677bad8c0489a0fa30908c11c4bb5496
#
_entry.id   677bad8c0489a0fa30908c11c4bb5496
#
_cell.length_a   1.000
_cell.length_b   1.000
_cell.length_c   1.000
_cell.angle_alpha   90.00
_cell.angle_beta   90.00
_cell.angle_gamma   90.00
#
_symmetry.space_group_name_H-M   'P 1'
#
loop_
_entity.id
_entity.type
_entity.pdbx_description
1 polymer ?
#
loop_
_entity_poly.entity_id
_entity_poly.type
_entity_poly.pdbx_seq_one_letter_code
_entity_poly.pdbx_strand_id
1 'polypeptide(L)'
;MKKIHYEPTGICATAIDVVLNDDDTVESVVFTGGCPGNHRGIASLVKGMKREDVVKRLSGILCGSKSSSCPDQLAKALATAR
;
A
#
# COMPACT_ATOMS: atom_id res chain seq x y z
N MET A 1 3.63 11.66 13.22
CA MET A 1 3.64 10.71 12.08
C MET A 1 3.47 9.29 12.58
N LYS A 2 2.73 8.50 11.85
CA LYS A 2 2.50 7.10 12.17
C LYS A 2 3.19 6.20 11.16
N LYS A 3 3.97 5.23 11.63
CA LYS A 3 4.66 4.28 10.77
C LYS A 3 3.94 2.93 10.84
N ILE A 4 3.69 2.34 9.68
CA ILE A 4 3.02 1.05 9.55
C ILE A 4 3.96 0.11 8.79
N HIS A 5 4.21 -1.06 9.38
CA HIS A 5 4.93 -2.14 8.71
C HIS A 5 3.96 -3.29 8.49
N TYR A 6 3.85 -3.77 7.26
CA TYR A 6 2.93 -4.83 6.89
C TYR A 6 3.66 -5.88 6.04
N GLU A 7 3.45 -7.14 6.36
CA GLU A 7 3.99 -8.25 5.61
C GLU A 7 2.89 -8.81 4.71
N PRO A 8 2.90 -8.48 3.41
CA PRO A 8 1.84 -8.92 2.51
C PRO A 8 1.93 -10.41 2.20
N THR A 9 0.81 -10.97 1.76
CA THR A 9 0.72 -12.36 1.31
C THR A 9 0.17 -12.40 -0.11
N GLY A 10 0.55 -13.44 -0.86
CA GLY A 10 0.02 -13.66 -2.20
C GLY A 10 0.55 -12.74 -3.28
N ILE A 11 1.61 -11.98 -2.99
CA ILE A 11 2.25 -11.08 -3.94
C ILE A 11 3.76 -11.23 -3.88
N CYS A 12 4.47 -10.61 -4.84
CA CYS A 12 5.92 -10.72 -4.92
C CYS A 12 6.67 -9.81 -3.95
N ALA A 13 6.05 -8.76 -3.42
CA ALA A 13 6.66 -7.93 -2.39
C ALA A 13 6.69 -8.67 -1.05
N THR A 14 7.74 -8.44 -0.24
CA THR A 14 7.91 -9.09 1.05
C THR A 14 7.54 -8.19 2.22
N ALA A 15 7.52 -6.88 2.02
CA ALA A 15 7.15 -5.92 3.05
C ALA A 15 6.60 -4.64 2.42
N ILE A 16 5.70 -4.01 3.15
CA ILE A 16 5.16 -2.69 2.80
C ILE A 16 5.32 -1.80 4.04
N ASP A 17 6.04 -0.70 3.88
CA ASP A 17 6.23 0.27 4.96
C ASP A 17 5.57 1.58 4.56
N VAL A 18 4.66 2.07 5.40
CA VAL A 18 3.90 3.29 5.15
C VAL A 18 4.14 4.28 6.27
N VAL A 19 4.31 5.54 5.91
CA VAL A 19 4.32 6.64 6.88
C VAL A 19 3.09 7.51 6.62
N LEU A 20 2.28 7.70 7.65
CA LEU A 20 1.11 8.56 7.61
C LEU A 20 1.39 9.87 8.35
N ASN A 21 0.91 10.96 7.81
CA ASN A 21 0.91 12.26 8.49
C ASN A 21 -0.16 12.29 9.58
N ASP A 22 -0.09 13.28 10.45
CA ASP A 22 -1.04 13.42 11.56
C ASP A 22 -2.49 13.65 11.09
N ASP A 23 -2.66 14.16 9.87
CA ASP A 23 -3.99 14.36 9.26
C ASP A 23 -4.49 13.13 8.50
N ASP A 24 -3.84 11.99 8.68
CA ASP A 24 -4.20 10.70 8.08
C ASP A 24 -3.99 10.64 6.56
N THR A 25 -3.12 11.50 6.03
CA THR A 25 -2.69 11.42 4.64
C THR A 25 -1.39 10.62 4.53
N VAL A 26 -1.16 10.04 3.34
CA VAL A 26 0.04 9.23 3.10
C VAL A 26 1.24 10.15 2.86
N GLU A 27 2.27 10.01 3.69
CA GLU A 27 3.55 10.71 3.48
C GLU A 27 4.46 9.91 2.55
N SER A 28 4.57 8.61 2.78
CA SER A 28 5.42 7.76 1.95
C SER A 28 4.98 6.30 2.02
N VAL A 29 5.30 5.57 0.95
CA VAL A 29 5.12 4.11 0.88
C VAL A 29 6.38 3.50 0.30
N VAL A 30 6.91 2.48 0.94
CA VAL A 30 8.07 1.73 0.45
C VAL A 30 7.70 0.25 0.38
N PHE A 31 7.84 -0.33 -0.81
CA PHE A 31 7.69 -1.78 -1.01
C PHE A 31 9.07 -2.42 -1.04
N THR A 32 9.22 -3.53 -0.36
CA THR A 32 10.45 -4.33 -0.39
C THR A 32 10.21 -5.54 -1.27
N GLY A 33 11.07 -5.74 -2.26
CA GLY A 33 10.92 -6.83 -3.23
C GLY A 33 9.88 -6.52 -4.31
N GLY A 34 9.66 -7.45 -5.23
CA GLY A 34 8.67 -7.31 -6.29
C GLY A 34 9.11 -6.39 -7.41
N CYS A 35 8.16 -5.71 -8.03
CA CYS A 35 8.34 -4.91 -9.24
C CYS A 35 8.59 -3.43 -8.90
N PRO A 36 9.86 -2.96 -8.93
CA PRO A 36 10.18 -1.61 -8.42
C PRO A 36 9.47 -0.47 -9.17
N GLY A 37 9.29 -0.63 -10.48
CA GLY A 37 8.62 0.40 -11.29
C GLY A 37 7.17 0.60 -10.89
N ASN A 38 6.42 -0.48 -10.74
CA ASN A 38 5.03 -0.43 -10.31
C ASN A 38 4.91 0.12 -8.88
N HIS A 39 5.81 -0.30 -7.99
CA HIS A 39 5.78 0.15 -6.60
C HIS A 39 6.06 1.65 -6.48
N ARG A 40 6.98 2.17 -7.25
CA ARG A 40 7.28 3.61 -7.29
C ARG A 40 6.09 4.40 -7.83
N GLY A 41 5.43 3.88 -8.86
CA GLY A 41 4.25 4.49 -9.43
C GLY A 41 3.11 4.58 -8.41
N ILE A 42 2.84 3.49 -7.70
CA ILE A 42 1.81 3.44 -6.66
C ILE A 42 2.16 4.42 -5.53
N ALA A 43 3.40 4.40 -5.06
CA ALA A 43 3.85 5.29 -3.98
C ALA A 43 3.69 6.76 -4.37
N SER A 44 4.02 7.11 -5.60
CA SER A 44 3.86 8.48 -6.11
C SER A 44 2.39 8.89 -6.20
N LEU A 45 1.53 8.00 -6.70
CA LEU A 45 0.11 8.29 -6.86
C LEU A 45 -0.61 8.48 -5.53
N VAL A 46 -0.27 7.70 -4.51
CA VAL A 46 -0.97 7.76 -3.22
C VAL A 46 -0.43 8.82 -2.28
N LYS A 47 0.73 9.38 -2.56
CA LYS A 47 1.33 10.41 -1.71
C LYS A 47 0.39 11.61 -1.62
N GLY A 48 0.07 12.02 -0.39
CA GLY A 48 -0.85 13.12 -0.11
C GLY A 48 -2.32 12.73 -0.10
N MET A 49 -2.66 11.49 -0.50
CA MET A 49 -4.04 11.02 -0.42
C MET A 49 -4.40 10.64 1.01
N LYS A 50 -5.67 10.77 1.35
CA LYS A 50 -6.16 10.28 2.63
C LYS A 50 -6.14 8.76 2.64
N ARG A 51 -5.82 8.16 3.80
CA ARG A 51 -5.76 6.71 3.97
C ARG A 51 -7.04 6.03 3.48
N GLU A 52 -8.19 6.55 3.87
CA GLU A 52 -9.48 5.96 3.49
C GLU A 52 -9.72 5.97 1.98
N ASP A 53 -9.25 6.99 1.27
CA ASP A 53 -9.37 7.08 -0.18
C ASP A 53 -8.48 6.05 -0.87
N VAL A 54 -7.27 5.82 -0.35
CA VAL A 54 -6.38 4.79 -0.86
C VAL A 54 -7.02 3.41 -0.68
N VAL A 55 -7.58 3.14 0.49
CA VAL A 55 -8.27 1.88 0.76
C VAL A 55 -9.41 1.65 -0.22
N LYS A 56 -10.24 2.65 -0.46
CA LYS A 56 -11.36 2.53 -1.40
C LYS A 56 -10.93 2.25 -2.82
N ARG A 57 -9.87 2.91 -3.28
CA ARG A 57 -9.45 2.83 -4.68
C ARG A 57 -8.66 1.56 -4.98
N LEU A 58 -7.91 1.06 -4.02
CA LEU A 58 -6.99 -0.04 -4.27
C LEU A 58 -7.49 -1.40 -3.78
N SER A 59 -8.49 -1.44 -2.91
CA SER A 59 -9.03 -2.69 -2.40
C SER A 59 -9.66 -3.51 -3.51
N GLY A 60 -9.35 -4.82 -3.53
CA GLY A 60 -9.95 -5.74 -4.47
C GLY A 60 -9.29 -5.78 -5.84
N ILE A 61 -8.24 -5.01 -6.07
CA ILE A 61 -7.49 -5.07 -7.33
C ILE A 61 -6.65 -6.36 -7.31
N LEU A 62 -6.88 -7.22 -8.31
CA LEU A 62 -6.19 -8.50 -8.40
C LEU A 62 -5.15 -8.47 -9.51
N CYS A 63 -4.09 -9.25 -9.34
CA CYS A 63 -3.02 -9.36 -10.33
C CYS A 63 -3.17 -10.68 -11.09
N GLY A 64 -3.76 -10.63 -12.29
CA GLY A 64 -4.00 -11.81 -13.12
C GLY A 64 -4.85 -12.84 -12.38
N SER A 65 -4.35 -14.08 -12.25
CA SER A 65 -5.04 -15.16 -11.54
C SER A 65 -4.75 -15.20 -10.04
N LYS A 66 -3.93 -14.28 -9.53
CA LYS A 66 -3.62 -14.20 -8.10
C LYS A 66 -4.81 -13.69 -7.31
N SER A 67 -4.90 -14.07 -6.04
CA SER A 67 -5.97 -13.65 -5.14
C SER A 67 -5.80 -12.22 -4.62
N SER A 68 -4.67 -11.57 -4.92
CA SER A 68 -4.38 -10.22 -4.45
C SER A 68 -3.37 -9.54 -5.37
N SER A 69 -3.02 -8.31 -5.05
CA SER A 69 -2.02 -7.51 -5.77
C SER A 69 -1.30 -6.60 -4.80
N CYS A 70 -0.20 -5.96 -5.25
CA CYS A 70 0.51 -4.98 -4.43
C CYS A 70 -0.42 -3.82 -4.01
N PRO A 71 -1.23 -3.22 -4.92
CA PRO A 71 -2.19 -2.22 -4.51
C PRO A 71 -3.21 -2.73 -3.48
N ASP A 72 -3.77 -3.93 -3.69
CA ASP A 72 -4.73 -4.52 -2.77
C ASP A 72 -4.11 -4.77 -1.39
N GLN A 73 -2.87 -5.26 -1.34
CA GLN A 73 -2.18 -5.47 -0.07
C GLN A 73 -1.87 -4.16 0.64
N LEU A 74 -1.53 -3.10 -0.10
CA LEU A 74 -1.38 -1.77 0.48
C LEU A 74 -2.69 -1.30 1.12
N ALA A 75 -3.81 -1.49 0.43
CA ALA A 75 -5.12 -1.15 0.97
C ALA A 75 -5.41 -1.93 2.26
N LYS A 76 -5.08 -3.22 2.30
CA LYS A 76 -5.24 -4.04 3.50
C LYS A 76 -4.36 -3.55 4.65
N ALA A 77 -3.12 -3.17 4.35
CA ALA A 77 -2.22 -2.62 5.36
C ALA A 77 -2.81 -1.35 5.99
N LEU A 78 -3.34 -0.45 5.18
CA LEU A 78 -3.94 0.80 5.64
C LEU A 78 -5.26 0.56 6.37
N ALA A 79 -6.07 -0.40 5.92
CA ALA A 79 -7.35 -0.71 6.55
C ALA A 79 -7.18 -1.34 7.94
N THR A 80 -6.13 -2.12 8.15
CA THR A 80 -5.87 -2.77 9.43
C THR A 80 -5.08 -1.88 10.40
N ALA A 81 -4.45 -0.83 9.91
CA ALA A 81 -3.67 0.09 10.74
C ALA A 81 -4.58 1.02 11.55
N ARG A 82 -4.29 1.16 12.81
CA ARG A 82 -5.08 2.02 13.70
C ARG A 82 -4.20 2.97 14.49
#